data_a761df4e9a4ec73850ed1d74f84c0942
#
_entry.id   a761df4e9a4ec73850ed1d74f84c0942
#
_cell.length_a   1.000
_cell.length_b   1.000
_cell.length_c   1.000
_cell.angle_alpha   90.00
_cell.angle_beta   90.00
_cell.angle_gamma   90.00
#
_symmetry.space_group_name_H-M   'P 1'
#
loop_
_entity.id
_entity.type
_entity.pdbx_description
1 polymer ?
#
loop_
_entity_poly.entity_id
_entity_poly.type
_entity_poly.pdbx_seq_one_letter_code
_entity_poly.pdbx_strand_id
1 'polypeptide(L)'
;KVIECDLRHSNSISKINDFNPKIILHFAAYNDVKGSFLNYNEALESNTLGTANLLENLQNYEQFVYISTSEVYGHQKKGLLFHEKLLPHPISPYSIGKYTGELYAQMHMLHMHKPIKILRPFNVFGETQSNKAVIPELIEKFIKNEMVKITKGLQTREFNYVGNTINFLYDALNKNSFFNNIVNVSNGNEVSIRVLAKKIQELTNSKSKLIIGGLSERPTEIHKMKASVKKMKSLLLRHPKLITFEEGLTRTINWHKKKEKLSEIF
;
A
#
# COMPACT_ATOMS: atom_id res chain seq x y z
N LYS A 1 -13.66 -19.94 -4.99
CA LYS A 1 -12.70 -20.92 -5.52
C LYS A 1 -11.29 -20.33 -5.37
N VAL A 2 -10.34 -21.09 -4.82
CA VAL A 2 -8.91 -20.74 -4.77
C VAL A 2 -8.23 -21.42 -5.96
N ILE A 3 -7.38 -20.66 -6.68
CA ILE A 3 -6.54 -21.17 -7.78
C ILE A 3 -5.11 -20.88 -7.40
N GLU A 4 -4.32 -21.90 -7.16
CA GLU A 4 -2.90 -21.77 -6.88
C GLU A 4 -2.14 -21.52 -8.19
N CYS A 5 -1.48 -20.36 -8.27
CA CYS A 5 -0.82 -19.89 -9.48
C CYS A 5 0.37 -18.98 -9.11
N ASP A 6 1.55 -19.32 -9.61
CA ASP A 6 2.72 -18.44 -9.51
C ASP A 6 2.81 -17.58 -10.78
N LEU A 7 2.56 -16.27 -10.61
CA LEU A 7 2.52 -15.32 -11.71
C LEU A 7 3.88 -15.11 -12.39
N ARG A 8 4.99 -15.49 -11.76
CA ARG A 8 6.33 -15.44 -12.37
C ARG A 8 6.47 -16.41 -13.55
N HIS A 9 5.60 -17.40 -13.61
CA HIS A 9 5.57 -18.41 -14.68
C HIS A 9 4.36 -18.20 -15.60
N SER A 10 4.61 -17.79 -16.83
CA SER A 10 3.55 -17.51 -17.83
C SER A 10 2.57 -18.67 -18.03
N ASN A 11 3.08 -19.91 -18.00
CA ASN A 11 2.23 -21.12 -18.16
C ASN A 11 1.15 -21.25 -17.08
N SER A 12 1.35 -20.68 -15.90
CA SER A 12 0.40 -20.76 -14.79
C SER A 12 -0.83 -19.87 -15.00
N ILE A 13 -0.76 -18.88 -15.92
CA ILE A 13 -1.86 -17.94 -16.21
C ILE A 13 -3.02 -18.65 -16.92
N SER A 14 -2.78 -19.76 -17.63
CA SER A 14 -3.84 -20.56 -18.24
C SER A 14 -4.93 -20.95 -17.25
N LYS A 15 -4.56 -21.31 -16.03
CA LYS A 15 -5.50 -21.64 -14.93
C LYS A 15 -6.45 -20.47 -14.61
N ILE A 16 -5.98 -19.23 -14.76
CA ILE A 16 -6.80 -18.04 -14.55
C ILE A 16 -7.72 -17.83 -15.75
N ASN A 17 -7.23 -18.04 -16.97
CA ASN A 17 -8.05 -17.96 -18.19
C ASN A 17 -9.18 -19.00 -18.21
N ASP A 18 -8.93 -20.22 -17.73
CA ASP A 18 -9.96 -21.26 -17.58
C ASP A 18 -11.10 -20.82 -16.64
N PHE A 19 -10.79 -19.98 -15.64
CA PHE A 19 -11.79 -19.36 -14.77
C PHE A 19 -12.56 -18.24 -15.48
N ASN A 20 -12.00 -17.66 -16.54
CA ASN A 20 -12.55 -16.55 -17.36
C ASN A 20 -13.04 -15.34 -16.54
N PRO A 21 -12.19 -14.74 -15.69
CA PRO A 21 -12.59 -13.62 -14.84
C PRO A 21 -12.85 -12.37 -15.66
N LYS A 22 -13.95 -11.66 -15.35
CA LYS A 22 -14.29 -10.39 -16.00
C LYS A 22 -13.54 -9.20 -15.40
N ILE A 23 -13.28 -9.24 -14.11
CA ILE A 23 -12.61 -8.18 -13.36
C ILE A 23 -11.36 -8.76 -12.70
N ILE A 24 -10.23 -8.13 -12.94
CA ILE A 24 -8.93 -8.47 -12.34
C ILE A 24 -8.53 -7.40 -11.36
N LEU A 25 -8.29 -7.79 -10.10
CA LEU A 25 -7.68 -6.96 -9.09
C LEU A 25 -6.27 -7.48 -8.80
N HIS A 26 -5.27 -6.85 -9.36
CA HIS A 26 -3.89 -7.30 -9.24
C HIS A 26 -3.22 -6.73 -7.97
N PHE A 27 -3.40 -7.44 -6.86
CA PHE A 27 -2.73 -7.19 -5.58
C PHE A 27 -1.46 -8.01 -5.38
N ALA A 28 -1.30 -9.10 -6.13
CA ALA A 28 -0.16 -10.00 -5.97
C ALA A 28 1.15 -9.23 -6.20
N ALA A 29 2.01 -9.23 -5.20
CA ALA A 29 3.29 -8.52 -5.23
C ALA A 29 4.18 -8.99 -4.07
N TYR A 30 5.49 -8.91 -4.25
CA TYR A 30 6.40 -8.82 -3.13
C TYR A 30 6.17 -7.47 -2.44
N ASN A 31 5.76 -7.44 -1.18
CA ASN A 31 5.27 -6.24 -0.51
C ASN A 31 6.05 -5.90 0.77
N ASP A 32 7.38 -5.94 0.71
CA ASP A 32 8.27 -5.53 1.80
C ASP A 32 9.38 -4.65 1.26
N VAL A 33 9.28 -3.33 1.47
CA VAL A 33 10.28 -2.36 1.01
C VAL A 33 11.66 -2.66 1.59
N LYS A 34 11.74 -2.94 2.90
CA LYS A 34 13.01 -3.23 3.57
C LYS A 34 13.60 -4.57 3.13
N GLY A 35 12.76 -5.60 3.10
CA GLY A 35 13.16 -6.95 2.69
C GLY A 35 13.58 -7.01 1.23
N SER A 36 13.08 -6.10 0.37
CA SER A 36 13.45 -6.08 -1.05
C SER A 36 14.92 -5.79 -1.32
N PHE A 37 15.65 -5.15 -0.41
CA PHE A 37 17.09 -4.96 -0.54
C PHE A 37 17.88 -6.26 -0.34
N LEU A 38 17.32 -7.20 0.43
CA LEU A 38 17.93 -8.53 0.65
C LEU A 38 17.44 -9.55 -0.40
N ASN A 39 16.18 -9.42 -0.84
CA ASN A 39 15.51 -10.34 -1.76
C ASN A 39 15.13 -9.61 -3.06
N TYR A 40 16.09 -8.90 -3.66
CA TYR A 40 15.82 -8.05 -4.83
C TYR A 40 15.32 -8.85 -6.05
N ASN A 41 15.84 -10.05 -6.26
CA ASN A 41 15.40 -10.92 -7.35
C ASN A 41 13.91 -11.25 -7.22
N GLU A 42 13.46 -11.74 -6.06
CA GLU A 42 12.06 -12.06 -5.81
C GLU A 42 11.17 -10.83 -5.96
N ALA A 43 11.62 -9.67 -5.46
CA ALA A 43 10.89 -8.41 -5.58
C ALA A 43 10.71 -7.99 -7.04
N LEU A 44 11.75 -8.10 -7.87
CA LEU A 44 11.69 -7.76 -9.29
C LEU A 44 10.88 -8.79 -10.08
N GLU A 45 11.10 -10.06 -9.88
CA GLU A 45 10.36 -11.13 -10.57
C GLU A 45 8.86 -11.06 -10.26
N SER A 46 8.49 -10.96 -8.98
CA SER A 46 7.08 -10.90 -8.59
C SER A 46 6.39 -9.64 -9.09
N ASN A 47 7.03 -8.47 -8.93
CA ASN A 47 6.39 -7.19 -9.21
C ASN A 47 6.44 -6.80 -10.68
N THR A 48 7.50 -7.21 -11.41
CA THR A 48 7.67 -6.91 -12.83
C THR A 48 7.18 -8.06 -13.70
N LEU A 49 7.86 -9.23 -13.64
CA LEU A 49 7.52 -10.35 -14.51
C LEU A 49 6.13 -10.90 -14.24
N GLY A 50 5.74 -11.01 -12.95
CA GLY A 50 4.39 -11.45 -12.59
C GLY A 50 3.30 -10.55 -13.17
N THR A 51 3.52 -9.23 -13.18
CA THR A 51 2.59 -8.26 -13.78
C THR A 51 2.60 -8.38 -15.30
N ALA A 52 3.78 -8.45 -15.93
CA ALA A 52 3.90 -8.60 -17.38
C ALA A 52 3.24 -9.89 -17.87
N ASN A 53 3.52 -11.02 -17.21
CA ASN A 53 2.91 -12.30 -17.55
C ASN A 53 1.38 -12.26 -17.50
N LEU A 54 0.82 -11.62 -16.46
CA LEU A 54 -0.63 -11.43 -16.39
C LEU A 54 -1.17 -10.64 -17.59
N LEU A 55 -0.58 -9.50 -17.87
CA LEU A 55 -1.05 -8.60 -18.93
C LEU A 55 -0.93 -9.21 -20.33
N GLU A 56 0.15 -9.97 -20.58
CA GLU A 56 0.36 -10.63 -21.88
C GLU A 56 -0.52 -11.86 -22.09
N ASN A 57 -0.81 -12.61 -21.02
CA ASN A 57 -1.44 -13.92 -21.17
C ASN A 57 -2.92 -13.96 -20.74
N LEU A 58 -3.42 -12.92 -20.01
CA LEU A 58 -4.83 -12.84 -19.67
C LEU A 58 -5.70 -12.46 -20.88
N GLN A 59 -6.83 -13.18 -21.00
CA GLN A 59 -7.78 -13.01 -22.08
C GLN A 59 -9.15 -12.57 -21.56
N ASN A 60 -9.93 -11.91 -22.41
CA ASN A 60 -11.37 -11.67 -22.22
C ASN A 60 -11.80 -10.93 -20.94
N TYR A 61 -10.89 -10.20 -20.27
CA TYR A 61 -11.27 -9.38 -19.12
C TYR A 61 -11.88 -8.04 -19.57
N GLU A 62 -12.86 -7.56 -18.80
CA GLU A 62 -13.53 -6.29 -19.02
C GLU A 62 -12.87 -5.15 -18.22
N GLN A 63 -12.11 -5.50 -17.19
CA GLN A 63 -11.44 -4.53 -16.33
C GLN A 63 -10.22 -5.12 -15.64
N PHE A 64 -9.10 -4.39 -15.69
CA PHE A 64 -7.88 -4.71 -14.94
C PHE A 64 -7.51 -3.53 -14.04
N VAL A 65 -7.41 -3.77 -12.74
CA VAL A 65 -6.98 -2.76 -11.77
C VAL A 65 -5.60 -3.14 -11.24
N TYR A 66 -4.59 -2.36 -11.66
CA TYR A 66 -3.24 -2.50 -11.16
C TYR A 66 -3.08 -1.72 -9.86
N ILE A 67 -2.72 -2.40 -8.78
CA ILE A 67 -2.39 -1.78 -7.51
C ILE A 67 -0.89 -1.48 -7.50
N SER A 68 -0.54 -0.23 -7.79
CA SER A 68 0.81 0.32 -7.70
C SER A 68 1.14 0.73 -6.24
N THR A 69 1.92 1.76 -6.04
CA THR A 69 2.31 2.26 -4.70
C THR A 69 2.75 3.72 -4.77
N SER A 70 2.62 4.46 -3.67
CA SER A 70 3.22 5.79 -3.53
C SER A 70 4.75 5.76 -3.50
N GLU A 71 5.38 4.62 -3.21
CA GLU A 71 6.85 4.47 -3.19
C GLU A 71 7.49 4.68 -4.59
N VAL A 72 6.70 4.62 -5.68
CA VAL A 72 7.21 4.95 -7.03
C VAL A 72 7.69 6.38 -7.15
N TYR A 73 7.16 7.29 -6.33
CA TYR A 73 7.58 8.69 -6.35
C TYR A 73 8.99 8.94 -5.80
N GLY A 74 9.45 8.10 -4.87
CA GLY A 74 10.76 8.25 -4.25
C GLY A 74 10.98 9.62 -3.60
N HIS A 75 12.21 10.13 -3.71
CA HIS A 75 12.55 11.46 -3.22
C HIS A 75 12.04 12.55 -4.17
N GLN A 76 11.28 13.48 -3.65
CA GLN A 76 10.79 14.66 -4.36
C GLN A 76 11.28 15.94 -3.67
N LYS A 77 11.21 17.08 -4.37
CA LYS A 77 11.55 18.39 -3.79
C LYS A 77 10.75 18.63 -2.52
N LYS A 78 11.41 19.19 -1.51
CA LYS A 78 10.80 19.51 -0.21
C LYS A 78 9.55 20.39 -0.40
N GLY A 79 8.44 20.02 0.23
CA GLY A 79 7.19 20.79 0.21
C GLY A 79 6.24 20.47 -0.93
N LEU A 80 6.65 19.66 -1.93
CA LEU A 80 5.75 19.26 -3.00
C LEU A 80 4.68 18.28 -2.47
N LEU A 81 3.45 18.45 -2.97
CA LEU A 81 2.43 17.42 -2.89
C LEU A 81 2.66 16.40 -4.01
N PHE A 82 2.59 15.13 -3.67
CA PHE A 82 2.77 14.03 -4.62
C PHE A 82 1.50 13.90 -5.47
N HIS A 83 1.58 14.35 -6.70
CA HIS A 83 0.50 14.25 -7.69
C HIS A 83 0.90 13.36 -8.86
N GLU A 84 -0.05 12.84 -9.58
CA GLU A 84 0.16 11.78 -10.58
C GLU A 84 0.99 12.21 -11.79
N LYS A 85 1.16 13.52 -12.01
CA LYS A 85 2.02 14.08 -13.06
C LYS A 85 3.49 14.25 -12.63
N LEU A 86 3.83 13.98 -11.35
CA LEU A 86 5.23 13.97 -10.93
C LEU A 86 5.96 12.81 -11.59
N LEU A 87 7.19 13.08 -12.02
CA LEU A 87 8.07 12.03 -12.54
C LEU A 87 8.40 11.05 -11.40
N PRO A 88 8.09 9.76 -11.55
CA PRO A 88 8.50 8.75 -10.60
C PRO A 88 10.02 8.63 -10.48
N HIS A 89 10.50 8.44 -9.26
CA HIS A 89 11.91 8.26 -8.94
C HIS A 89 12.09 7.16 -7.89
N PRO A 90 11.75 5.90 -8.24
CA PRO A 90 11.78 4.78 -7.28
C PRO A 90 13.20 4.53 -6.76
N ILE A 91 13.32 4.24 -5.44
CA ILE A 91 14.60 4.17 -4.73
C ILE A 91 14.82 2.84 -3.99
N SER A 92 13.99 1.84 -4.23
CA SER A 92 14.12 0.50 -3.67
C SER A 92 13.81 -0.56 -4.72
N PRO A 93 14.34 -1.80 -4.62
CA PRO A 93 13.97 -2.88 -5.54
C PRO A 93 12.45 -3.12 -5.60
N TYR A 94 11.77 -3.01 -4.45
CA TYR A 94 10.30 -3.03 -4.38
C TYR A 94 9.67 -1.96 -5.28
N SER A 95 10.02 -0.69 -5.07
CA SER A 95 9.41 0.41 -5.81
C SER A 95 9.81 0.42 -7.29
N ILE A 96 11.02 -0.03 -7.63
CA ILE A 96 11.47 -0.23 -9.02
C ILE A 96 10.59 -1.30 -9.68
N GLY A 97 10.45 -2.47 -9.08
CA GLY A 97 9.62 -3.55 -9.62
C GLY A 97 8.15 -3.15 -9.77
N LYS A 98 7.59 -2.45 -8.77
CA LYS A 98 6.21 -1.93 -8.85
C LYS A 98 6.05 -0.88 -9.96
N TYR A 99 7.04 0.02 -10.12
CA TYR A 99 6.97 1.02 -11.19
C TYR A 99 7.16 0.41 -12.57
N THR A 100 8.04 -0.58 -12.72
CA THR A 100 8.20 -1.30 -14.00
C THR A 100 6.90 -2.04 -14.38
N GLY A 101 6.26 -2.71 -13.43
CA GLY A 101 4.93 -3.30 -13.65
C GLY A 101 3.86 -2.26 -14.01
N GLU A 102 3.93 -1.05 -13.42
CA GLU A 102 3.04 0.06 -13.75
C GLU A 102 3.28 0.56 -15.18
N LEU A 103 4.54 0.70 -15.61
CA LEU A 103 4.89 1.09 -16.98
C LEU A 103 4.36 0.07 -18.00
N TYR A 104 4.45 -1.22 -17.64
CA TYR A 104 3.92 -2.29 -18.47
C TYR A 104 2.38 -2.20 -18.58
N ALA A 105 1.69 -1.94 -17.47
CA ALA A 105 0.26 -1.68 -17.46
C ALA A 105 -0.11 -0.42 -18.28
N GLN A 106 0.70 0.64 -18.21
CA GLN A 106 0.50 1.85 -19.03
C GLN A 106 0.67 1.56 -20.51
N MET A 107 1.65 0.75 -20.91
CA MET A 107 1.83 0.33 -22.30
C MET A 107 0.56 -0.36 -22.82
N HIS A 108 0.05 -1.35 -22.07
CA HIS A 108 -1.20 -2.04 -22.45
C HIS A 108 -2.41 -1.10 -22.49
N MET A 109 -2.49 -0.16 -21.56
CA MET A 109 -3.55 0.84 -21.49
C MET A 109 -3.55 1.80 -22.69
N LEU A 110 -2.37 2.32 -23.04
CA LEU A 110 -2.25 3.40 -24.03
C LEU A 110 -2.12 2.89 -25.48
N HIS A 111 -1.35 1.83 -25.69
CA HIS A 111 -1.05 1.33 -27.03
C HIS A 111 -1.92 0.12 -27.45
N MET A 112 -2.34 -0.68 -26.49
CA MET A 112 -3.20 -1.84 -26.75
C MET A 112 -4.67 -1.58 -26.39
N HIS A 113 -5.00 -0.37 -25.95
CA HIS A 113 -6.35 0.09 -25.58
C HIS A 113 -7.06 -0.84 -24.59
N LYS A 114 -6.31 -1.50 -23.70
CA LYS A 114 -6.88 -2.39 -22.70
C LYS A 114 -7.57 -1.60 -21.57
N PRO A 115 -8.67 -2.12 -21.01
CA PRO A 115 -9.45 -1.44 -19.97
C PRO A 115 -8.76 -1.49 -18.61
N ILE A 116 -7.72 -0.67 -18.42
CA ILE A 116 -6.85 -0.68 -17.26
C ILE A 116 -7.08 0.57 -16.39
N LYS A 117 -7.02 0.37 -15.07
CA LYS A 117 -6.99 1.41 -14.04
C LYS A 117 -5.74 1.20 -13.20
N ILE A 118 -5.02 2.28 -12.89
CA ILE A 118 -3.78 2.22 -12.09
C ILE A 118 -4.00 3.03 -10.81
N LEU A 119 -3.87 2.38 -9.67
CA LEU A 119 -4.03 3.00 -8.37
C LEU A 119 -2.71 3.02 -7.62
N ARG A 120 -2.33 4.18 -7.07
CA ARG A 120 -1.15 4.38 -6.22
C ARG A 120 -1.59 4.62 -4.78
N PRO A 121 -1.84 3.57 -3.98
CA PRO A 121 -2.17 3.76 -2.58
C PRO A 121 -0.98 4.32 -1.81
N PHE A 122 -1.27 5.26 -0.92
CA PHE A 122 -0.37 5.69 0.15
C PHE A 122 -0.55 4.77 1.34
N ASN A 123 0.41 4.78 2.29
CA ASN A 123 0.50 3.74 3.31
C ASN A 123 -0.86 3.33 3.88
N VAL A 124 -1.24 2.09 3.64
CA VAL A 124 -2.48 1.50 4.15
C VAL A 124 -2.18 0.80 5.47
N PHE A 125 -3.06 0.92 6.44
CA PHE A 125 -3.00 0.21 7.70
C PHE A 125 -4.38 -0.34 8.09
N GLY A 126 -4.39 -1.34 8.95
CA GLY A 126 -5.62 -1.93 9.48
C GLY A 126 -5.38 -3.31 10.07
N GLU A 127 -6.48 -3.97 10.37
CA GLU A 127 -6.53 -5.33 10.87
C GLU A 127 -5.80 -6.28 9.90
N THR A 128 -5.16 -7.32 10.43
CA THR A 128 -4.40 -8.33 9.66
C THR A 128 -3.15 -7.85 8.93
N GLN A 129 -2.77 -6.57 9.04
CA GLN A 129 -1.52 -6.09 8.46
C GLN A 129 -0.32 -6.83 9.05
N SER A 130 0.69 -7.08 8.22
CA SER A 130 1.95 -7.73 8.65
C SER A 130 2.61 -6.99 9.82
N ASN A 131 3.07 -7.73 10.82
CA ASN A 131 3.79 -7.21 12.00
C ASN A 131 5.13 -6.54 11.65
N LYS A 132 5.60 -6.66 10.40
CA LYS A 132 6.78 -5.94 9.90
C LYS A 132 6.48 -4.47 9.57
N ALA A 133 5.20 -4.08 9.49
CA ALA A 133 4.80 -2.70 9.25
C ALA A 133 4.80 -1.89 10.56
N VAL A 134 5.07 -0.58 10.45
CA VAL A 134 5.30 0.29 11.62
C VAL A 134 4.12 0.35 12.60
N ILE A 135 2.88 0.38 12.12
CA ILE A 135 1.69 0.47 13.01
C ILE A 135 1.50 -0.83 13.79
N PRO A 136 1.41 -2.02 13.19
CA PRO A 136 1.34 -3.28 13.93
C PRO A 136 2.52 -3.50 14.86
N GLU A 137 3.76 -3.21 14.42
CA GLU A 137 4.96 -3.33 15.27
C GLU A 137 4.84 -2.49 16.55
N LEU A 138 4.43 -1.23 16.42
CA LEU A 138 4.23 -0.34 17.56
C LEU A 138 3.10 -0.83 18.47
N ILE A 139 1.97 -1.26 17.89
CA ILE A 139 0.82 -1.76 18.66
C ILE A 139 1.24 -2.97 19.50
N GLU A 140 1.89 -3.96 18.91
CA GLU A 140 2.31 -5.17 19.61
C GLU A 140 3.25 -4.85 20.78
N LYS A 141 4.28 -4.03 20.54
CA LYS A 141 5.22 -3.63 21.59
C LYS A 141 4.53 -2.88 22.72
N PHE A 142 3.60 -1.97 22.40
CA PHE A 142 2.88 -1.23 23.43
C PHE A 142 1.88 -2.12 24.20
N ILE A 143 1.20 -3.04 23.56
CA ILE A 143 0.30 -3.99 24.25
C ILE A 143 1.10 -4.87 25.24
N LYS A 144 2.28 -5.34 24.82
CA LYS A 144 3.17 -6.17 25.66
C LYS A 144 3.96 -5.38 26.71
N ASN A 145 3.79 -4.07 26.78
CA ASN A 145 4.57 -3.17 27.61
C ASN A 145 6.09 -3.30 27.42
N GLU A 146 6.53 -3.62 26.21
CA GLU A 146 7.93 -3.68 25.82
C GLU A 146 8.48 -2.27 25.58
N MET A 147 9.81 -2.08 25.75
CA MET A 147 10.48 -0.83 25.44
C MET A 147 10.42 -0.54 23.94
N VAL A 148 9.91 0.63 23.56
CA VAL A 148 9.77 1.06 22.17
C VAL A 148 10.86 2.05 21.82
N LYS A 149 11.67 1.76 20.79
CA LYS A 149 12.65 2.70 20.23
C LYS A 149 12.20 3.12 18.84
N ILE A 150 12.25 4.42 18.56
CA ILE A 150 12.01 4.98 17.22
C ILE A 150 13.17 5.88 16.82
N THR A 151 13.29 6.25 15.56
CA THR A 151 14.18 7.30 15.06
C THR A 151 13.78 8.64 15.70
N LYS A 152 14.31 9.78 15.24
CA LYS A 152 13.79 11.10 15.65
C LYS A 152 12.28 11.23 15.38
N GLY A 153 11.75 10.39 14.46
CA GLY A 153 10.34 10.29 14.14
C GLY A 153 9.73 11.53 13.50
N LEU A 154 10.58 12.36 12.86
CA LEU A 154 10.15 13.60 12.19
C LEU A 154 9.61 13.36 10.79
N GLN A 155 9.95 12.23 10.18
CA GLN A 155 9.41 11.83 8.89
C GLN A 155 7.91 11.65 8.96
N THR A 156 7.20 12.17 7.94
CA THR A 156 5.75 12.12 7.87
C THR A 156 5.26 11.13 6.81
N ARG A 157 4.15 10.48 7.08
CA ARG A 157 3.45 9.57 6.16
C ARG A 157 1.95 9.82 6.24
N GLU A 158 1.27 9.53 5.16
CA GLU A 158 -0.18 9.39 5.18
C GLU A 158 -0.52 7.96 5.52
N PHE A 159 -1.24 7.78 6.62
CA PHE A 159 -1.75 6.47 7.02
C PHE A 159 -3.24 6.40 6.71
N ASN A 160 -3.59 5.54 5.77
CA ASN A 160 -4.94 5.35 5.28
C ASN A 160 -5.51 4.08 5.91
N TYR A 161 -6.60 4.23 6.65
CA TYR A 161 -7.28 3.05 7.18
C TYR A 161 -7.82 2.18 6.05
N VAL A 162 -7.61 0.87 6.14
CA VAL A 162 -7.92 -0.10 5.08
C VAL A 162 -9.37 -0.01 4.62
N GLY A 163 -10.33 0.20 5.54
CA GLY A 163 -11.74 0.36 5.19
C GLY A 163 -11.99 1.54 4.24
N ASN A 164 -11.27 2.65 4.42
CA ASN A 164 -11.35 3.78 3.49
C ASN A 164 -10.75 3.44 2.12
N THR A 165 -9.61 2.75 2.12
CA THR A 165 -8.95 2.31 0.88
C THR A 165 -9.84 1.35 0.08
N ILE A 166 -10.52 0.43 0.75
CA ILE A 166 -11.48 -0.49 0.11
C ILE A 166 -12.67 0.27 -0.48
N ASN A 167 -13.20 1.28 0.20
CA ASN A 167 -14.27 2.11 -0.35
C ASN A 167 -13.82 2.84 -1.64
N PHE A 168 -12.60 3.39 -1.66
CA PHE A 168 -12.05 3.99 -2.88
C PHE A 168 -11.85 2.99 -3.99
N LEU A 169 -11.37 1.78 -3.67
CA LEU A 169 -11.23 0.71 -4.64
C LEU A 169 -12.59 0.30 -5.21
N TYR A 170 -13.60 0.16 -4.37
CA TYR A 170 -14.97 -0.15 -4.78
C TYR A 170 -15.52 0.92 -5.75
N ASP A 171 -15.32 2.21 -5.44
CA ASP A 171 -15.68 3.29 -6.35
C ASP A 171 -14.90 3.22 -7.66
N ALA A 172 -13.59 2.93 -7.61
CA ALA A 172 -12.78 2.79 -8.81
C ALA A 172 -13.24 1.62 -9.69
N LEU A 173 -13.72 0.52 -9.09
CA LEU A 173 -14.29 -0.60 -9.83
C LEU A 173 -15.57 -0.22 -10.56
N ASN A 174 -16.45 0.52 -9.91
CA ASN A 174 -17.81 0.79 -10.41
C ASN A 174 -17.92 2.05 -11.28
N LYS A 175 -16.81 2.80 -11.48
CA LYS A 175 -16.84 4.04 -12.25
C LYS A 175 -15.91 4.01 -13.45
N ASN A 176 -16.49 4.24 -14.63
CA ASN A 176 -15.74 4.28 -15.89
C ASN A 176 -14.73 5.45 -15.93
N SER A 177 -14.98 6.51 -15.17
CA SER A 177 -14.07 7.66 -15.07
C SER A 177 -12.64 7.31 -14.60
N PHE A 178 -12.46 6.14 -13.97
CA PHE A 178 -11.14 5.65 -13.57
C PHE A 178 -10.39 4.93 -14.67
N PHE A 179 -11.05 4.53 -15.77
CA PHE A 179 -10.34 3.91 -16.89
C PHE A 179 -9.32 4.87 -17.50
N ASN A 180 -8.20 4.32 -17.94
CA ASN A 180 -7.09 5.04 -18.53
C ASN A 180 -6.51 6.13 -17.62
N ASN A 181 -6.60 5.92 -16.30
CA ASN A 181 -6.11 6.85 -15.30
C ASN A 181 -5.16 6.18 -14.31
N ILE A 182 -4.13 6.95 -13.95
CA ILE A 182 -3.30 6.73 -12.75
C ILE A 182 -3.88 7.62 -11.66
N VAL A 183 -4.18 7.05 -10.48
CA VAL A 183 -4.84 7.78 -9.41
C VAL A 183 -4.18 7.50 -8.06
N ASN A 184 -3.78 8.54 -7.35
CA ASN A 184 -3.36 8.44 -5.95
C ASN A 184 -4.56 8.11 -5.06
N VAL A 185 -4.41 7.08 -4.23
CA VAL A 185 -5.42 6.68 -3.25
C VAL A 185 -4.95 7.06 -1.86
N SER A 186 -5.54 8.11 -1.30
CA SER A 186 -5.15 8.66 -0.01
C SER A 186 -6.24 9.52 0.62
N ASN A 187 -6.13 9.76 1.94
CA ASN A 187 -7.00 10.69 2.66
C ASN A 187 -6.48 12.15 2.67
N GLY A 188 -5.21 12.37 2.27
CA GLY A 188 -4.58 13.70 2.23
C GLY A 188 -4.04 14.20 3.58
N ASN A 189 -4.04 13.37 4.63
CA ASN A 189 -3.60 13.74 5.98
C ASN A 189 -2.30 13.03 6.35
N GLU A 190 -1.27 13.79 6.64
CA GLU A 190 0.04 13.26 7.06
C GLU A 190 0.22 13.31 8.57
N VAL A 191 0.89 12.28 9.10
CA VAL A 191 1.22 12.15 10.51
C VAL A 191 2.69 11.80 10.63
N SER A 192 3.42 12.42 11.58
CA SER A 192 4.81 12.04 11.87
C SER A 192 4.88 10.74 12.66
N ILE A 193 5.96 9.97 12.48
CA ILE A 193 6.15 8.72 13.23
C ILE A 193 6.17 8.95 14.74
N ARG A 194 6.69 10.11 15.20
CA ARG A 194 6.65 10.50 16.61
C ARG A 194 5.23 10.68 17.13
N VAL A 195 4.37 11.37 16.38
CA VAL A 195 2.95 11.57 16.73
C VAL A 195 2.20 10.25 16.69
N LEU A 196 2.44 9.44 15.67
CA LEU A 196 1.87 8.09 15.56
C LEU A 196 2.21 7.23 16.80
N ALA A 197 3.49 7.14 17.17
CA ALA A 197 3.92 6.32 18.30
C ALA A 197 3.29 6.77 19.63
N LYS A 198 3.24 8.08 19.88
CA LYS A 198 2.57 8.64 21.08
C LYS A 198 1.08 8.32 21.08
N LYS A 199 0.41 8.45 19.91
CA LYS A 199 -1.03 8.16 19.82
C LYS A 199 -1.35 6.69 20.06
N ILE A 200 -0.54 5.76 19.53
CA ILE A 200 -0.70 4.34 19.80
C ILE A 200 -0.45 4.04 21.29
N GLN A 201 0.59 4.63 21.90
CA GLN A 201 0.85 4.48 23.34
C GLN A 201 -0.34 4.92 24.19
N GLU A 202 -0.93 6.07 23.87
CA GLU A 202 -2.13 6.60 24.53
C GLU A 202 -3.33 5.64 24.40
N LEU A 203 -3.65 5.23 23.16
CA LEU A 203 -4.81 4.37 22.87
C LEU A 203 -4.67 2.94 23.42
N THR A 204 -3.45 2.48 23.63
CA THR A 204 -3.18 1.17 24.26
C THR A 204 -3.17 1.25 25.78
N ASN A 205 -3.12 2.45 26.38
CA ASN A 205 -2.87 2.72 27.81
C ASN A 205 -1.55 2.09 28.28
N SER A 206 -0.53 2.05 27.41
CA SER A 206 0.74 1.40 27.68
C SER A 206 1.64 2.23 28.57
N LYS A 207 2.27 1.58 29.56
CA LYS A 207 3.31 2.16 30.42
C LYS A 207 4.72 1.99 29.85
N SER A 208 4.85 1.50 28.63
CA SER A 208 6.14 1.27 27.96
C SER A 208 6.98 2.53 27.90
N LYS A 209 8.30 2.37 28.06
CA LYS A 209 9.24 3.46 27.80
C LYS A 209 9.38 3.68 26.29
N LEU A 210 8.98 4.87 25.81
CA LEU A 210 9.19 5.30 24.42
C LEU A 210 10.48 6.13 24.32
N ILE A 211 11.48 5.63 23.59
CA ILE A 211 12.77 6.28 23.33
C ILE A 211 12.76 6.86 21.93
N ILE A 212 12.65 8.18 21.85
CA ILE A 212 12.72 8.95 20.60
C ILE A 212 14.18 9.24 20.28
N GLY A 213 14.64 8.93 19.06
CA GLY A 213 16.05 9.04 18.65
C GLY A 213 16.87 7.80 19.03
N GLY A 214 16.22 6.72 19.51
CA GLY A 214 16.90 5.47 19.89
C GLY A 214 17.28 4.57 18.71
N LEU A 215 16.88 4.95 17.48
CA LEU A 215 17.24 4.26 16.23
C LEU A 215 17.80 5.28 15.22
N SER A 216 18.73 4.83 14.38
CA SER A 216 19.23 5.61 13.24
C SER A 216 18.21 5.67 12.11
N GLU A 217 18.18 6.77 11.38
CA GLU A 217 17.40 6.91 10.16
C GLU A 217 18.01 6.06 9.03
N ARG A 218 17.16 5.60 8.10
CA ARG A 218 17.62 4.87 6.91
C ARG A 218 18.27 5.84 5.93
N PRO A 219 19.33 5.46 5.21
CA PRO A 219 19.92 6.31 4.16
C PRO A 219 18.91 6.72 3.09
N THR A 220 17.93 5.87 2.80
CA THR A 220 16.86 6.07 1.81
C THR A 220 15.56 6.60 2.42
N GLU A 221 15.62 7.25 3.61
CA GLU A 221 14.40 7.73 4.28
C GLU A 221 13.77 8.90 3.52
N ILE A 222 12.53 8.76 3.13
CA ILE A 222 11.72 9.83 2.55
C ILE A 222 11.14 10.64 3.69
N HIS A 223 11.62 11.88 3.90
CA HIS A 223 11.21 12.69 5.04
C HIS A 223 9.75 13.16 4.99
N LYS A 224 9.21 13.40 3.79
CA LYS A 224 7.84 13.87 3.62
C LYS A 224 7.19 13.17 2.43
N MET A 225 6.01 12.60 2.68
CA MET A 225 5.21 11.95 1.64
C MET A 225 3.75 12.32 1.85
N LYS A 226 3.27 13.32 1.10
CA LYS A 226 1.89 13.81 1.16
C LYS A 226 1.27 13.85 -0.23
N ALA A 227 0.14 13.16 -0.40
CA ALA A 227 -0.59 13.11 -1.66
C ALA A 227 -1.33 14.40 -1.99
N SER A 228 -1.40 14.70 -3.27
CA SER A 228 -2.49 15.48 -3.82
C SER A 228 -3.67 14.54 -4.07
N VAL A 229 -4.78 14.79 -3.41
CA VAL A 229 -6.03 14.00 -3.59
C VAL A 229 -7.00 14.64 -4.59
N LYS A 230 -6.56 15.68 -5.32
CA LYS A 230 -7.41 16.43 -6.25
C LYS A 230 -7.99 15.54 -7.34
N LYS A 231 -7.13 14.74 -8.00
CA LYS A 231 -7.56 13.85 -9.09
C LYS A 231 -8.53 12.79 -8.58
N MET A 232 -8.20 12.11 -7.48
CA MET A 232 -9.10 11.13 -6.88
C MET A 232 -10.47 11.74 -6.58
N LYS A 233 -10.52 12.90 -5.92
CA LYS A 233 -11.76 13.59 -5.60
C LYS A 233 -12.57 13.98 -6.84
N SER A 234 -11.93 14.41 -7.92
CA SER A 234 -12.62 14.76 -9.17
C SER A 234 -13.25 13.57 -9.88
N LEU A 235 -12.71 12.36 -9.68
CA LEU A 235 -13.23 11.12 -10.25
C LEU A 235 -14.32 10.48 -9.38
N LEU A 236 -14.38 10.83 -8.09
CA LEU A 236 -15.40 10.38 -7.15
C LEU A 236 -16.63 11.29 -7.27
N LEU A 237 -17.76 10.75 -7.72
CA LEU A 237 -19.03 11.49 -7.78
C LEU A 237 -19.62 11.78 -6.38
N ARG A 238 -19.20 11.03 -5.38
CA ARG A 238 -19.59 11.20 -3.96
C ARG A 238 -18.32 11.21 -3.11
N HIS A 239 -18.35 11.98 -2.05
CA HIS A 239 -17.29 11.95 -1.04
C HIS A 239 -17.77 11.08 0.13
N PRO A 240 -17.36 9.80 0.20
CA PRO A 240 -17.78 8.93 1.30
C PRO A 240 -17.31 9.55 2.63
N LYS A 241 -18.12 9.40 3.68
CA LYS A 241 -17.67 9.72 5.03
C LYS A 241 -16.53 8.78 5.39
N LEU A 242 -15.35 9.35 5.53
CA LEU A 242 -14.16 8.58 5.86
C LEU A 242 -14.14 8.26 7.36
N ILE A 243 -13.73 7.04 7.69
CA ILE A 243 -13.33 6.66 9.03
C ILE A 243 -12.11 7.49 9.39
N THR A 244 -12.12 8.15 10.55
CA THR A 244 -11.00 8.98 10.99
C THR A 244 -9.76 8.14 11.26
N PHE A 245 -8.59 8.77 11.25
CA PHE A 245 -7.33 8.10 11.57
C PHE A 245 -7.36 7.48 12.96
N GLU A 246 -7.87 8.20 13.96
CA GLU A 246 -7.98 7.72 15.34
C GLU A 246 -8.95 6.54 15.49
N GLU A 247 -10.11 6.60 14.82
CA GLU A 247 -11.06 5.49 14.80
C GLU A 247 -10.45 4.25 14.13
N GLY A 248 -9.75 4.41 13.00
CA GLY A 248 -9.04 3.31 12.33
C GLY A 248 -7.96 2.69 13.21
N LEU A 249 -7.16 3.52 13.93
CA LEU A 249 -6.19 3.03 14.90
C LEU A 249 -6.85 2.24 16.02
N THR A 250 -7.94 2.76 16.59
CA THR A 250 -8.68 2.10 17.66
C THR A 250 -9.20 0.72 17.23
N ARG A 251 -9.75 0.62 16.02
CA ARG A 251 -10.21 -0.66 15.45
C ARG A 251 -9.04 -1.65 15.31
N THR A 252 -7.93 -1.19 14.76
CA THR A 252 -6.71 -1.99 14.58
C THR A 252 -6.14 -2.46 15.92
N ILE A 253 -6.04 -1.58 16.91
CA ILE A 253 -5.59 -1.93 18.28
C ILE A 253 -6.50 -2.96 18.93
N ASN A 254 -7.82 -2.79 18.83
CA ASN A 254 -8.78 -3.73 19.39
C ASN A 254 -8.67 -5.11 18.75
N TRP A 255 -8.39 -5.18 17.45
CA TRP A 255 -8.13 -6.44 16.76
C TRP A 255 -6.87 -7.14 17.31
N HIS A 256 -5.75 -6.41 17.47
CA HIS A 256 -4.51 -6.94 18.05
C HIS A 256 -4.70 -7.41 19.49
N LYS A 257 -5.42 -6.64 20.33
CA LYS A 257 -5.75 -7.05 21.70
C LYS A 257 -6.56 -8.36 21.75
N LYS A 258 -7.52 -8.55 20.83
CA LYS A 258 -8.26 -9.81 20.73
C LYS A 258 -7.39 -10.97 20.31
N LYS A 259 -6.52 -10.77 19.33
CA LYS A 259 -5.57 -11.78 18.84
C LYS A 259 -4.61 -12.23 19.96
N GLU A 260 -4.06 -11.30 20.73
CA GLU A 260 -3.17 -11.59 21.85
C GLU A 260 -3.87 -12.47 22.90
N LYS A 261 -5.08 -12.07 23.32
CA LYS A 261 -5.87 -12.87 24.28
C LYS A 261 -6.15 -14.30 23.80
N LEU A 262 -6.38 -14.48 22.50
CA LEU A 262 -6.60 -15.82 21.93
C LEU A 262 -5.31 -16.64 21.94
N SER A 263 -4.14 -16.02 21.70
CA SER A 263 -2.85 -16.72 21.74
C SER A 263 -2.39 -17.09 23.16
N GLU A 264 -2.96 -16.50 24.21
CA GLU A 264 -2.69 -16.86 25.61
C GLU A 264 -3.56 -18.05 26.08
N ILE A 265 -4.60 -18.41 25.34
CA ILE A 265 -5.54 -19.50 25.69
C ILE A 265 -5.15 -20.84 25.04
N PHE A 266 -4.38 -20.79 23.96
CA PHE A 266 -3.88 -21.95 23.22
C PHE A 266 -2.35 -22.06 23.31
#